data_38f2eeb77c39de8309ba6ddd6c68c367
#
_entry.id   38f2eeb77c39de8309ba6ddd6c68c367
#
_cell.length_a   1.000
_cell.length_b   1.000
_cell.length_c   1.000
_cell.angle_alpha   90.00
_cell.angle_beta   90.00
_cell.angle_gamma   90.00
#
_symmetry.space_group_name_H-M   'P 1'
#
loop_
_entity.id
_entity.type
_entity.pdbx_description
1 polymer ?
#
loop_
_entity_poly.entity_id
_entity_poly.type
_entity_poly.pdbx_seq_one_letter_code
_entity_poly.pdbx_strand_id
1 'polypeptide(L)'
;MSLQLTQSLTKYQFALSEIPVKISRTSINYFDKLPAEIGGEEICMWLETLRRRLAKPKTSVQLCLLGVSAGLIAAFLIILFRLTILFFQGLFLENPDDFTTLPPLERVLMPIIAAFLIALFAALTGFKHYRLGIPFVIHRIKRHYGQMPLYNTVNQFVGGALALISGFSVGREGPSVHMGATGASLLADKLHLPHNAMRTLSGCGVAAGIAASFNTPLAAVIFVMEVVLREYKVHIFVPIMLAAVTGALATQFVFGDASELALITVTALSGWHYPFLILFGMALGAVAYAFNQNLMLIIRTFKPLSMFPRLLLAGLIAGGIAYMVPQAMGSGMSAITLAVESPDDVQLLTTILIAKLLATLFAIGLGIPGGIIGPVIGLGVLMGTLMAFFAQFISPGVDISGTYSVLGMAGLLAATLHAPLAALTTVMELTSSPEIIVPAMLVISAAYVTALQVFGNRSIFLQQLDFQGLAYHVSPATEALQKVGVMDEMDENFKLLYSDDKEQIESTLNAVDSQTPLIVYDPENGYRLAEYDLSLMSDQNISINYISLQGISSQATLADVFDVLKDKRSGAVYIYNLLDNQQIMGIMRWDQIRHILTIRNSLL
;
A
#
# COMPACT_ATOMS: atom_id res chain seq x y z
N MET A 1 3.46 -27.08 -37.13
CA MET A 1 4.40 -26.82 -36.05
C MET A 1 3.93 -25.68 -35.09
N SER A 2 2.67 -25.26 -35.19
CA SER A 2 2.08 -24.21 -34.34
C SER A 2 1.00 -24.72 -33.36
N LEU A 3 0.67 -25.99 -33.37
CA LEU A 3 -0.36 -26.59 -32.48
C LEU A 3 0.19 -27.38 -31.29
N GLN A 4 1.50 -27.62 -31.20
CA GLN A 4 2.14 -28.29 -30.08
C GLN A 4 2.68 -27.34 -28.99
N LEU A 5 2.81 -26.05 -29.29
CA LEU A 5 3.25 -25.04 -28.33
C LEU A 5 2.13 -24.48 -27.45
N THR A 6 0.88 -24.63 -27.86
CA THR A 6 -0.28 -24.17 -27.08
C THR A 6 -0.72 -25.17 -26.00
N GLN A 7 -0.41 -26.45 -26.16
CA GLN A 7 -0.75 -27.48 -25.15
C GLN A 7 0.28 -27.61 -24.02
N SER A 8 1.50 -27.10 -24.18
CA SER A 8 2.50 -27.12 -23.11
C SER A 8 2.34 -25.93 -22.14
N LEU A 9 1.77 -24.82 -22.57
CA LEU A 9 1.55 -23.64 -21.73
C LEU A 9 0.36 -23.78 -20.78
N THR A 10 -0.66 -24.57 -21.14
CA THR A 10 -1.81 -24.84 -20.27
C THR A 10 -1.49 -25.83 -19.14
N LYS A 11 -0.48 -26.66 -19.30
CA LYS A 11 -0.07 -27.64 -18.26
C LYS A 11 0.77 -27.01 -17.13
N TYR A 12 1.41 -25.86 -17.38
CA TYR A 12 2.17 -25.13 -16.36
C TYR A 12 1.33 -24.09 -15.60
N GLN A 13 0.15 -23.71 -16.07
CA GLN A 13 -0.76 -22.83 -15.34
C GLN A 13 -1.58 -23.56 -14.27
N PHE A 14 -1.79 -24.87 -14.38
CA PHE A 14 -2.54 -25.66 -13.39
C PHE A 14 -1.69 -26.22 -12.25
N ALA A 15 -0.36 -26.23 -12.37
CA ALA A 15 0.53 -26.80 -11.34
C ALA A 15 0.97 -25.81 -10.25
N LEU A 16 0.53 -24.55 -10.30
CA LEU A 16 0.89 -23.51 -9.32
C LEU A 16 -0.26 -23.10 -8.39
N SER A 17 -1.44 -23.70 -8.53
CA SER A 17 -2.61 -23.42 -7.67
C SER A 17 -2.77 -24.38 -6.48
N GLU A 18 -2.00 -25.47 -6.41
CA GLU A 18 -2.10 -26.46 -5.34
C GLU A 18 -0.75 -26.70 -4.65
N ILE A 19 -0.26 -25.72 -3.92
CA ILE A 19 0.61 -25.97 -2.78
C ILE A 19 -0.23 -25.68 -1.54
N PRO A 20 -0.76 -26.68 -0.83
CA PRO A 20 -1.34 -26.46 0.48
C PRO A 20 -0.18 -26.14 1.42
N VAL A 21 0.08 -24.87 1.66
CA VAL A 21 0.89 -24.47 2.82
C VAL A 21 0.07 -24.82 4.05
N LYS A 22 0.28 -26.01 4.57
CA LYS A 22 -0.07 -26.37 5.94
C LYS A 22 0.74 -25.50 6.89
N ILE A 23 0.31 -24.25 7.06
CA ILE A 23 0.69 -23.46 8.22
C ILE A 23 -0.12 -24.05 9.37
N SER A 24 0.58 -24.72 10.27
CA SER A 24 0.06 -25.13 11.57
C SER A 24 -0.61 -23.90 12.22
N ARG A 25 -1.95 -23.95 12.30
CA ARG A 25 -2.76 -22.99 13.05
C ARG A 25 -2.57 -23.23 14.55
N THR A 26 -1.42 -22.87 15.06
CA THR A 26 -1.22 -22.56 16.47
C THR A 26 -1.08 -21.04 16.61
N SER A 27 -2.10 -20.31 16.14
CA SER A 27 -2.37 -18.98 16.70
C SER A 27 -2.98 -19.24 18.08
N ILE A 28 -2.19 -18.96 19.10
CA ILE A 28 -2.60 -18.97 20.50
C ILE A 28 -3.79 -18.01 20.60
N ASN A 29 -4.98 -18.56 20.74
CA ASN A 29 -6.19 -17.84 21.13
C ASN A 29 -6.00 -17.34 22.57
N TYR A 30 -5.39 -16.16 22.72
CA TYR A 30 -5.20 -15.54 24.02
C TYR A 30 -6.52 -15.00 24.61
N PHE A 31 -7.55 -14.79 23.79
CA PHE A 31 -8.86 -14.33 24.23
C PHE A 31 -9.82 -15.45 24.64
N ASP A 32 -9.59 -16.70 24.18
CA ASP A 32 -10.38 -17.86 24.63
C ASP A 32 -10.04 -18.35 26.04
N LYS A 33 -9.07 -17.71 26.73
CA LYS A 33 -8.64 -17.99 28.08
C LYS A 33 -8.84 -16.84 29.08
N LEU A 34 -9.70 -15.89 28.76
CA LEU A 34 -10.20 -14.99 29.80
C LEU A 34 -11.20 -15.79 30.64
N PRO A 35 -11.03 -15.79 32.00
CA PRO A 35 -11.96 -16.52 32.84
C PRO A 35 -13.38 -16.00 32.64
N ALA A 36 -14.32 -16.94 32.51
CA ALA A 36 -15.74 -16.68 32.26
C ALA A 36 -16.48 -15.96 33.40
N GLU A 37 -15.75 -15.41 34.34
CA GLU A 37 -16.29 -14.88 35.59
C GLU A 37 -16.32 -13.37 35.68
N ILE A 38 -16.71 -12.62 34.80
CA ILE A 38 -17.08 -11.17 34.87
C ILE A 38 -16.74 -10.51 33.49
N GLY A 39 -17.73 -10.33 32.62
CA GLY A 39 -17.64 -9.44 31.45
C GLY A 39 -17.40 -10.10 30.10
N GLY A 40 -17.22 -11.42 29.97
CA GLY A 40 -16.93 -12.06 28.68
C GLY A 40 -18.07 -11.94 27.67
N GLU A 41 -19.32 -12.10 28.08
CA GLU A 41 -20.50 -11.97 27.22
C GLU A 41 -20.74 -10.51 26.78
N GLU A 42 -20.55 -9.55 27.67
CA GLU A 42 -20.71 -8.13 27.35
C GLU A 42 -19.65 -7.65 26.34
N ILE A 43 -18.41 -8.11 26.48
CA ILE A 43 -17.32 -7.79 25.54
C ILE A 43 -17.60 -8.42 24.17
N CYS A 44 -18.07 -9.65 24.15
CA CYS A 44 -18.40 -10.35 22.90
C CYS A 44 -19.57 -9.67 22.16
N MET A 45 -20.62 -9.29 22.87
CA MET A 45 -21.77 -8.56 22.35
C MET A 45 -21.36 -7.15 21.87
N TRP A 46 -20.49 -6.45 22.60
CA TRP A 46 -19.95 -5.16 22.18
C TRP A 46 -19.12 -5.28 20.90
N LEU A 47 -18.25 -6.28 20.80
CA LEU A 47 -17.43 -6.53 19.59
C LEU A 47 -18.31 -6.87 18.39
N GLU A 48 -19.36 -7.66 18.55
CA GLU A 48 -20.29 -7.96 17.47
C GLU A 48 -21.04 -6.70 17.00
N THR A 49 -21.51 -5.88 17.93
CA THR A 49 -22.14 -4.59 17.62
C THR A 49 -21.17 -3.67 16.88
N LEU A 50 -19.89 -3.64 17.30
CA LEU A 50 -18.84 -2.89 16.63
C LEU A 50 -18.64 -3.37 15.19
N ARG A 51 -18.52 -4.68 14.97
CA ARG A 51 -18.35 -5.30 13.65
C ARG A 51 -19.52 -4.99 12.73
N ARG A 52 -20.76 -5.09 13.20
CA ARG A 52 -21.97 -4.73 12.44
C ARG A 52 -21.98 -3.25 12.03
N ARG A 53 -21.59 -2.34 12.91
CA ARG A 53 -21.47 -0.91 12.59
C ARG A 53 -20.38 -0.62 11.56
N LEU A 54 -19.25 -1.31 11.65
CA LEU A 54 -18.11 -1.15 10.74
C LEU A 54 -18.33 -1.83 9.37
N ALA A 55 -19.26 -2.76 9.25
CA ALA A 55 -19.66 -3.34 7.98
C ALA A 55 -20.26 -2.29 7.03
N LYS A 56 -20.86 -1.21 7.59
CA LYS A 56 -21.45 -0.10 6.81
C LYS A 56 -20.37 0.82 6.25
N PRO A 57 -20.47 1.24 4.97
CA PRO A 57 -19.52 2.16 4.35
C PRO A 57 -19.80 3.63 4.75
N LYS A 58 -19.78 3.91 6.04
CA LYS A 58 -20.03 5.25 6.60
C LYS A 58 -18.92 5.64 7.57
N THR A 59 -18.64 6.96 7.66
CA THR A 59 -17.76 7.46 8.73
C THR A 59 -18.43 7.19 10.08
N SER A 60 -17.72 6.53 10.96
CA SER A 60 -18.18 6.27 12.32
C SER A 60 -17.11 6.68 13.32
N VAL A 61 -17.54 7.09 14.52
CA VAL A 61 -16.61 7.43 15.61
C VAL A 61 -15.70 6.24 15.92
N GLN A 62 -16.25 5.01 15.86
CA GLN A 62 -15.50 3.79 16.09
C GLN A 62 -14.36 3.59 15.08
N LEU A 63 -14.64 3.84 13.78
CA LEU A 63 -13.61 3.75 12.75
C LEU A 63 -12.53 4.82 12.93
N CYS A 64 -12.91 6.03 13.35
CA CYS A 64 -11.98 7.11 13.67
C CYS A 64 -11.07 6.74 14.86
N LEU A 65 -11.63 6.21 15.94
CA LEU A 65 -10.85 5.77 17.10
C LEU A 65 -9.90 4.61 16.76
N LEU A 66 -10.36 3.66 15.94
CA LEU A 66 -9.50 2.61 15.42
C LEU A 66 -8.42 3.17 14.49
N GLY A 67 -8.70 4.21 13.72
CA GLY A 67 -7.73 4.94 12.91
C GLY A 67 -6.63 5.56 13.77
N VAL A 68 -6.99 6.23 14.87
CA VAL A 68 -6.02 6.76 15.86
C VAL A 68 -5.18 5.64 16.46
N SER A 69 -5.80 4.52 16.87
CA SER A 69 -5.08 3.37 17.42
C SER A 69 -4.11 2.76 16.40
N ALA A 70 -4.54 2.60 15.14
CA ALA A 70 -3.69 2.16 14.04
C ALA A 70 -2.54 3.14 13.79
N GLY A 71 -2.81 4.45 13.91
CA GLY A 71 -1.82 5.52 13.82
C GLY A 71 -0.73 5.40 14.89
N LEU A 72 -1.11 5.17 16.13
CA LEU A 72 -0.16 4.97 17.24
C LEU A 72 0.70 3.73 17.04
N ILE A 73 0.11 2.61 16.61
CA ILE A 73 0.85 1.37 16.34
C ILE A 73 1.84 1.58 15.18
N ALA A 74 1.39 2.23 14.11
CA ALA A 74 2.26 2.56 12.97
C ALA A 74 3.41 3.48 13.41
N ALA A 75 3.12 4.55 14.16
CA ALA A 75 4.13 5.47 14.68
C ALA A 75 5.16 4.75 15.55
N PHE A 76 4.72 3.88 16.45
CA PHE A 76 5.62 3.08 17.28
C PHE A 76 6.60 2.25 16.44
N LEU A 77 6.11 1.54 15.40
CA LEU A 77 6.95 0.75 14.51
C LEU A 77 7.95 1.62 13.74
N ILE A 78 7.52 2.80 13.29
CA ILE A 78 8.39 3.72 12.55
C ILE A 78 9.43 4.38 13.47
N ILE A 79 9.05 4.76 14.68
CA ILE A 79 9.97 5.28 15.70
C ILE A 79 11.05 4.22 16.01
N LEU A 80 10.64 2.99 16.23
CA LEU A 80 11.57 1.88 16.46
C LEU A 80 12.52 1.68 15.27
N PHE A 81 12.01 1.74 14.04
CA PHE A 81 12.79 1.62 12.82
C PHE A 81 13.81 2.77 12.69
N ARG A 82 13.38 4.02 12.91
CA ARG A 82 14.27 5.20 12.87
C ARG A 82 15.32 5.15 13.96
N LEU A 83 14.95 4.80 15.19
CA LEU A 83 15.91 4.66 16.30
C LEU A 83 16.94 3.56 16.01
N THR A 84 16.52 2.44 15.40
CA THR A 84 17.44 1.38 14.99
C THR A 84 18.46 1.90 13.99
N ILE A 85 18.03 2.64 12.96
CA ILE A 85 18.93 3.21 11.96
C ILE A 85 19.88 4.22 12.62
N LEU A 86 19.36 5.18 13.38
CA LEU A 86 20.16 6.22 14.06
C LEU A 86 21.17 5.62 15.03
N PHE A 87 20.77 4.60 15.79
CA PHE A 87 21.66 3.93 16.73
C PHE A 87 22.86 3.27 16.03
N PHE A 88 22.60 2.50 14.96
CA PHE A 88 23.67 1.85 14.24
C PHE A 88 24.52 2.82 13.41
N GLN A 89 23.91 3.84 12.77
CA GLN A 89 24.66 4.89 12.08
C GLN A 89 25.56 5.69 13.04
N GLY A 90 25.07 6.01 14.24
CA GLY A 90 25.83 6.75 15.25
C GLY A 90 27.04 5.99 15.83
N LEU A 91 27.23 4.69 15.48
CA LEU A 91 28.44 3.95 15.85
C LEU A 91 29.64 4.29 14.95
N PHE A 92 29.40 4.84 13.74
CA PHE A 92 30.46 5.06 12.76
C PHE A 92 30.29 6.37 11.93
N LEU A 93 29.13 7.05 12.00
CA LEU A 93 28.91 8.36 11.37
C LEU A 93 28.88 9.45 12.43
N GLU A 94 29.46 10.60 12.13
CA GLU A 94 29.38 11.80 12.97
C GLU A 94 27.99 12.45 12.88
N ASN A 95 27.42 12.50 11.66
CA ASN A 95 26.07 13.00 11.40
C ASN A 95 25.22 11.91 10.74
N PRO A 96 23.93 11.81 11.04
CA PRO A 96 23.04 10.85 10.39
C PRO A 96 23.02 11.02 8.87
N ASP A 97 23.11 9.92 8.13
CA ASP A 97 23.09 9.84 6.66
C ASP A 97 24.25 10.58 5.95
N ASP A 98 25.30 11.01 6.69
CA ASP A 98 26.49 11.63 6.13
C ASP A 98 27.66 10.64 6.05
N PHE A 99 27.78 10.00 4.90
CA PHE A 99 28.82 9.01 4.62
C PHE A 99 30.12 9.63 4.08
N THR A 100 30.20 10.95 3.95
CA THR A 100 31.39 11.64 3.40
C THR A 100 32.56 11.62 4.37
N THR A 101 32.30 11.53 5.66
CA THR A 101 33.31 11.50 6.73
C THR A 101 34.03 10.16 6.85
N LEU A 102 33.47 9.06 6.28
CA LEU A 102 34.05 7.74 6.38
C LEU A 102 35.33 7.56 5.54
N PRO A 103 36.27 6.68 5.96
CA PRO A 103 37.39 6.26 5.12
C PRO A 103 36.92 5.58 3.83
N PRO A 104 37.66 5.73 2.70
CA PRO A 104 37.26 5.19 1.41
C PRO A 104 36.98 3.68 1.41
N LEU A 105 37.77 2.91 2.16
CA LEU A 105 37.58 1.45 2.25
C LEU A 105 36.27 1.07 2.93
N GLU A 106 35.91 1.77 3.99
CA GLU A 106 34.66 1.52 4.74
C GLU A 106 33.45 1.85 3.88
N ARG A 107 33.48 2.97 3.12
CA ARG A 107 32.41 3.33 2.18
C ARG A 107 32.14 2.25 1.13
N VAL A 108 33.19 1.57 0.66
CA VAL A 108 33.08 0.46 -0.30
C VAL A 108 32.54 -0.80 0.35
N LEU A 109 33.04 -1.15 1.54
CA LEU A 109 32.72 -2.42 2.17
C LEU A 109 31.34 -2.43 2.79
N MET A 110 30.84 -1.31 3.33
CA MET A 110 29.54 -1.26 4.01
C MET A 110 28.36 -1.73 3.13
N PRO A 111 28.16 -1.22 1.91
CA PRO A 111 27.09 -1.71 1.05
C PRO A 111 27.25 -3.18 0.65
N ILE A 112 28.47 -3.66 0.49
CA ILE A 112 28.75 -5.06 0.14
C ILE A 112 28.38 -5.98 1.29
N ILE A 113 28.82 -5.65 2.51
CA ILE A 113 28.51 -6.41 3.73
C ILE A 113 26.99 -6.40 3.98
N ALA A 114 26.35 -5.24 3.86
CA ALA A 114 24.91 -5.15 4.03
C ALA A 114 24.14 -5.97 3.00
N ALA A 115 24.54 -5.95 1.73
CA ALA A 115 23.93 -6.77 0.68
C ALA A 115 24.05 -8.27 1.00
N PHE A 116 25.20 -8.70 1.52
CA PHE A 116 25.40 -10.08 1.98
C PHE A 116 24.49 -10.41 3.17
N LEU A 117 24.42 -9.55 4.19
CA LEU A 117 23.57 -9.74 5.37
C LEU A 117 22.08 -9.75 5.02
N ILE A 118 21.62 -8.88 4.11
CA ILE A 118 20.25 -8.86 3.60
C ILE A 118 19.94 -10.19 2.90
N ALA A 119 20.85 -10.67 2.03
CA ALA A 119 20.66 -11.93 1.32
C ALA A 119 20.69 -13.14 2.28
N LEU A 120 21.56 -13.12 3.26
CA LEU A 120 21.65 -14.16 4.30
C LEU A 120 20.39 -14.21 5.15
N PHE A 121 19.90 -13.05 5.62
CA PHE A 121 18.68 -12.97 6.40
C PHE A 121 17.45 -13.46 5.60
N ALA A 122 17.36 -13.07 4.33
CA ALA A 122 16.31 -13.55 3.44
C ALA A 122 16.38 -15.06 3.22
N ALA A 123 17.59 -15.64 3.10
CA ALA A 123 17.79 -17.08 2.97
C ALA A 123 17.41 -17.83 4.24
N LEU A 124 17.82 -17.34 5.43
CA LEU A 124 17.48 -17.92 6.73
C LEU A 124 15.97 -17.91 6.99
N THR A 125 15.30 -16.86 6.54
CA THR A 125 13.85 -16.74 6.63
C THR A 125 13.12 -17.45 5.48
N GLY A 126 13.80 -18.09 4.52
CA GLY A 126 13.20 -18.79 3.37
C GLY A 126 12.56 -17.87 2.33
N PHE A 127 12.90 -16.59 2.34
CA PHE A 127 12.32 -15.55 1.47
C PHE A 127 12.96 -15.65 0.08
N LYS A 128 12.21 -16.20 -0.89
CA LYS A 128 12.75 -16.45 -2.24
C LYS A 128 12.65 -15.25 -3.20
N HIS A 129 11.66 -14.38 -2.99
CA HIS A 129 11.40 -13.22 -3.85
C HIS A 129 11.04 -12.02 -3.00
N TYR A 130 11.73 -10.89 -3.23
CA TYR A 130 11.43 -9.64 -2.57
C TYR A 130 10.14 -9.04 -3.13
N ARG A 131 9.00 -9.35 -2.48
CA ARG A 131 7.70 -8.70 -2.67
C ARG A 131 7.47 -7.78 -1.49
N LEU A 132 8.08 -6.61 -1.53
CA LEU A 132 8.14 -5.67 -0.40
C LEU A 132 7.78 -4.26 -0.87
N GLY A 133 7.70 -3.33 0.09
CA GLY A 133 7.48 -1.92 -0.16
C GLY A 133 6.07 -1.55 -0.65
N ILE A 134 5.98 -0.38 -1.25
CA ILE A 134 4.70 0.23 -1.67
C ILE A 134 3.93 -0.61 -2.69
N PRO A 135 4.54 -1.19 -3.75
CA PRO A 135 3.80 -2.03 -4.70
C PRO A 135 3.11 -3.22 -4.03
N PHE A 136 3.81 -3.90 -3.14
CA PHE A 136 3.23 -5.03 -2.42
C PHE A 136 2.03 -4.61 -1.54
N VAL A 137 2.14 -3.47 -0.84
CA VAL A 137 1.02 -2.93 -0.03
C VAL A 137 -0.18 -2.60 -0.89
N ILE A 138 0.01 -1.97 -2.06
CA ILE A 138 -1.08 -1.69 -3.02
C ILE A 138 -1.79 -2.99 -3.43
N HIS A 139 -1.04 -4.02 -3.80
CA HIS A 139 -1.60 -5.33 -4.14
C HIS A 139 -2.41 -5.93 -2.98
N ARG A 140 -1.86 -5.91 -1.77
CA ARG A 140 -2.52 -6.47 -0.58
C ARG A 140 -3.82 -5.72 -0.23
N ILE A 141 -3.82 -4.40 -0.33
CA ILE A 141 -5.02 -3.57 -0.07
C ILE A 141 -6.10 -3.83 -1.14
N LYS A 142 -5.72 -3.95 -2.41
CA LYS A 142 -6.68 -4.14 -3.51
C LYS A 142 -7.23 -5.56 -3.62
N ARG A 143 -6.44 -6.60 -3.29
CA ARG A 143 -6.81 -8.01 -3.50
C ARG A 143 -7.03 -8.82 -2.23
N HIS A 144 -6.49 -8.37 -1.11
CA HIS A 144 -6.55 -9.09 0.16
C HIS A 144 -6.99 -8.19 1.32
N TYR A 145 -7.79 -7.16 1.02
CA TYR A 145 -8.37 -6.25 2.01
C TYR A 145 -7.37 -5.62 2.98
N GLY A 146 -6.09 -5.57 2.62
CA GLY A 146 -5.04 -5.02 3.46
C GLY A 146 -4.45 -5.99 4.48
N GLN A 147 -4.78 -7.27 4.44
CA GLN A 147 -4.11 -8.28 5.27
C GLN A 147 -2.63 -8.38 4.91
N MET A 148 -1.77 -8.12 5.88
CA MET A 148 -0.32 -8.07 5.68
C MET A 148 0.36 -9.25 6.38
N PRO A 149 1.16 -10.08 5.66
CA PRO A 149 1.92 -11.16 6.27
C PRO A 149 3.06 -10.60 7.14
N LEU A 150 3.09 -10.93 8.43
CA LEU A 150 4.16 -10.51 9.36
C LEU A 150 5.57 -10.83 8.87
N TYR A 151 5.70 -11.97 8.26
CA TYR A 151 6.96 -12.46 7.73
C TYR A 151 7.61 -11.51 6.70
N ASN A 152 6.80 -10.95 5.79
CA ASN A 152 7.26 -9.95 4.84
C ASN A 152 7.69 -8.67 5.55
N THR A 153 6.99 -8.30 6.62
CA THR A 153 7.27 -7.09 7.40
C THR A 153 8.58 -7.18 8.16
N VAL A 154 8.89 -8.34 8.76
CA VAL A 154 10.19 -8.56 9.41
C VAL A 154 11.33 -8.46 8.39
N ASN A 155 11.18 -9.06 7.21
CA ASN A 155 12.17 -8.93 6.13
C ASN A 155 12.29 -7.48 5.62
N GLN A 156 11.17 -6.73 5.56
CA GLN A 156 11.20 -5.32 5.20
C GLN A 156 11.89 -4.47 6.25
N PHE A 157 11.64 -4.74 7.54
CA PHE A 157 12.28 -4.01 8.65
C PHE A 157 13.78 -4.22 8.65
N VAL A 158 14.22 -5.48 8.73
CA VAL A 158 15.65 -5.82 8.81
C VAL A 158 16.38 -5.43 7.52
N GLY A 159 15.85 -5.80 6.38
CA GLY A 159 16.49 -5.49 5.09
C GLY A 159 16.52 -4.00 4.79
N GLY A 160 15.45 -3.26 5.10
CA GLY A 160 15.39 -1.81 4.94
C GLY A 160 16.33 -1.07 5.90
N ALA A 161 16.41 -1.51 7.16
CA ALA A 161 17.35 -0.95 8.13
C ALA A 161 18.81 -1.16 7.68
N LEU A 162 19.19 -2.38 7.31
CA LEU A 162 20.54 -2.69 6.82
C LEU A 162 20.89 -1.86 5.58
N ALA A 163 19.95 -1.69 4.64
CA ALA A 163 20.18 -0.90 3.45
C ALA A 163 20.45 0.57 3.77
N LEU A 164 19.64 1.17 4.67
CA LEU A 164 19.81 2.59 5.07
C LEU A 164 21.05 2.80 5.94
N ILE A 165 21.34 1.88 6.88
CA ILE A 165 22.51 1.95 7.73
C ILE A 165 23.80 1.94 6.90
N SER A 166 23.84 1.17 5.82
CA SER A 166 25.02 1.00 4.98
C SER A 166 25.17 2.03 3.86
N GLY A 167 24.26 2.98 3.75
CA GLY A 167 24.34 4.07 2.76
C GLY A 167 23.89 3.69 1.36
N PHE A 168 23.10 2.64 1.15
CA PHE A 168 22.44 2.45 -0.13
C PHE A 168 21.56 3.64 -0.49
N SER A 169 21.56 4.02 -1.77
CA SER A 169 20.68 5.08 -2.28
C SER A 169 19.24 4.58 -2.39
N VAL A 170 18.58 4.43 -1.24
CA VAL A 170 17.18 4.02 -1.08
C VAL A 170 16.50 4.87 -0.02
N GLY A 171 15.17 5.01 -0.13
CA GLY A 171 14.39 5.76 0.84
C GLY A 171 13.76 4.88 1.93
N ARG A 172 13.36 5.52 3.01
CA ARG A 172 12.67 4.88 4.15
C ARG A 172 11.16 4.72 3.95
N GLU A 173 10.58 5.29 2.87
CA GLU A 173 9.14 5.31 2.61
C GLU A 173 8.57 3.91 2.37
N GLY A 174 9.29 3.10 1.58
CA GLY A 174 8.90 1.71 1.31
C GLY A 174 8.70 0.90 2.59
N PRO A 175 9.71 0.84 3.46
CA PRO A 175 9.59 0.27 4.80
C PRO A 175 8.47 0.87 5.63
N SER A 176 8.35 2.20 5.68
CA SER A 176 7.36 2.91 6.51
C SER A 176 5.92 2.58 6.10
N VAL A 177 5.62 2.61 4.80
CA VAL A 177 4.32 2.22 4.24
C VAL A 177 3.98 0.77 4.57
N HIS A 178 4.95 -0.13 4.44
CA HIS A 178 4.75 -1.55 4.69
C HIS A 178 4.49 -1.83 6.18
N MET A 179 5.33 -1.29 7.07
CA MET A 179 5.20 -1.47 8.50
C MET A 179 3.92 -0.83 9.05
N GLY A 180 3.59 0.38 8.58
CA GLY A 180 2.35 1.06 8.95
C GLY A 180 1.11 0.26 8.56
N ALA A 181 1.05 -0.24 7.32
CA ALA A 181 -0.02 -1.11 6.85
C ALA A 181 -0.14 -2.38 7.70
N THR A 182 1.00 -2.99 8.08
CA THR A 182 1.02 -4.20 8.89
C THR A 182 0.52 -3.96 10.29
N GLY A 183 0.95 -2.89 10.95
CA GLY A 183 0.48 -2.55 12.29
C GLY A 183 -1.03 -2.40 12.36
N ALA A 184 -1.61 -1.70 11.39
CA ALA A 184 -3.06 -1.54 11.26
C ALA A 184 -3.78 -2.85 10.91
N SER A 185 -3.20 -3.65 10.00
CA SER A 185 -3.73 -4.95 9.61
C SER A 185 -3.80 -5.92 10.80
N LEU A 186 -2.76 -5.97 11.63
CA LEU A 186 -2.72 -6.80 12.84
C LEU A 186 -3.78 -6.40 13.87
N LEU A 187 -4.00 -5.09 14.03
CA LEU A 187 -5.09 -4.59 14.90
C LEU A 187 -6.45 -5.07 14.39
N ALA A 188 -6.69 -4.91 13.08
CA ALA A 188 -7.94 -5.30 12.46
C ALA A 188 -8.18 -6.83 12.54
N ASP A 189 -7.13 -7.62 12.31
CA ASP A 189 -7.18 -9.08 12.37
C ASP A 189 -7.46 -9.58 13.79
N LYS A 190 -6.78 -9.03 14.80
CA LYS A 190 -7.03 -9.36 16.22
C LYS A 190 -8.45 -9.04 16.69
N LEU A 191 -9.04 -7.98 16.17
CA LEU A 191 -10.42 -7.60 16.49
C LEU A 191 -11.45 -8.30 15.58
N HIS A 192 -11.01 -9.13 14.64
CA HIS A 192 -11.84 -9.81 13.65
C HIS A 192 -12.80 -8.84 12.92
N LEU A 193 -12.27 -7.69 12.49
CA LEU A 193 -13.06 -6.66 11.84
C LEU A 193 -13.49 -7.08 10.43
N PRO A 194 -14.63 -6.55 9.93
CA PRO A 194 -15.04 -6.75 8.55
C PRO A 194 -13.96 -6.28 7.56
N HIS A 195 -13.82 -6.98 6.45
CA HIS A 195 -12.76 -6.76 5.46
C HIS A 195 -12.78 -5.34 4.87
N ASN A 196 -13.96 -4.71 4.71
CA ASN A 196 -14.06 -3.31 4.29
C ASN A 196 -13.44 -2.34 5.31
N ALA A 197 -13.65 -2.57 6.60
CA ALA A 197 -13.03 -1.78 7.67
C ALA A 197 -11.52 -2.05 7.76
N MET A 198 -11.07 -3.30 7.64
CA MET A 198 -9.65 -3.68 7.60
C MET A 198 -8.92 -2.97 6.46
N ARG A 199 -9.52 -2.89 5.26
CA ARG A 199 -8.99 -2.17 4.11
C ARG A 199 -8.76 -0.68 4.42
N THR A 200 -9.73 -0.04 5.07
CA THR A 200 -9.62 1.37 5.47
C THR A 200 -8.56 1.57 6.54
N LEU A 201 -8.51 0.70 7.55
CA LEU A 201 -7.49 0.77 8.61
C LEU A 201 -6.09 0.54 8.07
N SER A 202 -5.89 -0.35 7.10
CA SER A 202 -4.60 -0.51 6.43
C SER A 202 -4.17 0.79 5.74
N GLY A 203 -5.11 1.52 5.14
CA GLY A 203 -4.88 2.88 4.63
C GLY A 203 -4.49 3.87 5.74
N CYS A 204 -5.14 3.79 6.91
CA CYS A 204 -4.78 4.60 8.09
C CYS A 204 -3.34 4.32 8.53
N GLY A 205 -2.94 3.04 8.61
CA GLY A 205 -1.58 2.65 8.94
C GLY A 205 -0.53 3.13 7.94
N VAL A 206 -0.84 3.07 6.63
CA VAL A 206 0.03 3.62 5.58
C VAL A 206 0.22 5.13 5.76
N ALA A 207 -0.87 5.88 5.94
CA ALA A 207 -0.80 7.33 6.11
C ALA A 207 -0.01 7.72 7.36
N ALA A 208 -0.28 7.05 8.48
CA ALA A 208 0.46 7.27 9.72
C ALA A 208 1.95 6.91 9.58
N GLY A 209 2.27 5.82 8.85
CA GLY A 209 3.65 5.42 8.59
C GLY A 209 4.43 6.46 7.77
N ILE A 210 3.83 7.05 6.74
CA ILE A 210 4.44 8.15 5.96
C ILE A 210 4.56 9.40 6.82
N ALA A 211 3.47 9.80 7.49
CA ALA A 211 3.44 10.98 8.35
C ALA A 211 4.50 10.91 9.46
N ALA A 212 4.64 9.76 10.12
CA ALA A 212 5.66 9.51 11.13
C ALA A 212 7.09 9.52 10.56
N SER A 213 7.25 9.19 9.27
CA SER A 213 8.56 9.15 8.63
C SER A 213 9.06 10.54 8.23
N PHE A 214 8.17 11.41 7.73
CA PHE A 214 8.53 12.69 7.10
C PHE A 214 7.97 13.93 7.80
N ASN A 215 7.16 13.74 8.84
CA ASN A 215 6.44 14.83 9.50
C ASN A 215 5.51 15.62 8.53
N THR A 216 4.88 14.91 7.58
CA THR A 216 4.00 15.48 6.55
C THR A 216 2.64 14.77 6.55
N PRO A 217 1.75 15.06 7.54
CA PRO A 217 0.48 14.36 7.66
C PRO A 217 -0.48 14.60 6.50
N LEU A 218 -0.57 15.80 5.95
CA LEU A 218 -1.47 16.09 4.83
C LEU A 218 -1.02 15.39 3.54
N ALA A 219 0.27 15.48 3.22
CA ALA A 219 0.85 14.78 2.08
C ALA A 219 0.67 13.27 2.19
N ALA A 220 0.81 12.70 3.39
CA ALA A 220 0.59 11.29 3.65
C ALA A 220 -0.86 10.86 3.37
N VAL A 221 -1.85 11.66 3.80
CA VAL A 221 -3.26 11.41 3.52
C VAL A 221 -3.53 11.42 2.02
N ILE A 222 -3.08 12.46 1.33
CA ILE A 222 -3.26 12.59 -0.13
C ILE A 222 -2.56 11.46 -0.87
N PHE A 223 -1.32 11.10 -0.47
CA PHE A 223 -0.61 9.96 -1.06
C PHE A 223 -1.40 8.65 -0.94
N VAL A 224 -1.99 8.37 0.23
CA VAL A 224 -2.81 7.17 0.41
C VAL A 224 -4.03 7.20 -0.50
N MET A 225 -4.71 8.33 -0.60
CA MET A 225 -5.90 8.48 -1.44
C MET A 225 -5.57 8.39 -2.93
N GLU A 226 -4.46 8.98 -3.37
CA GLU A 226 -4.09 9.09 -4.78
C GLU A 226 -3.35 7.86 -5.31
N VAL A 227 -2.43 7.30 -4.51
CA VAL A 227 -1.51 6.24 -4.95
C VAL A 227 -1.96 4.86 -4.48
N VAL A 228 -2.32 4.74 -3.20
CA VAL A 228 -2.55 3.43 -2.57
C VAL A 228 -3.98 2.95 -2.73
N LEU A 229 -4.95 3.73 -2.25
CA LEU A 229 -6.37 3.40 -2.36
C LEU A 229 -6.94 3.76 -3.72
N ARG A 230 -6.48 4.87 -4.31
CA ARG A 230 -6.97 5.47 -5.56
C ARG A 230 -8.46 5.79 -5.49
N GLU A 231 -8.87 6.32 -4.35
CA GLU A 231 -10.25 6.68 -4.05
C GLU A 231 -10.30 7.96 -3.20
N TYR A 232 -11.20 8.89 -3.57
CA TYR A 232 -11.44 10.14 -2.83
C TYR A 232 -12.85 10.11 -2.25
N LYS A 233 -13.02 9.51 -1.06
CA LYS A 233 -14.30 9.42 -0.37
C LYS A 233 -14.18 9.94 1.07
N VAL A 234 -15.13 10.80 1.47
CA VAL A 234 -15.11 11.47 2.77
C VAL A 234 -15.09 10.48 3.94
N HIS A 235 -15.83 9.38 3.85
CA HIS A 235 -15.90 8.38 4.93
C HIS A 235 -14.58 7.65 5.21
N ILE A 236 -13.68 7.57 4.21
CA ILE A 236 -12.34 7.01 4.35
C ILE A 236 -11.35 8.11 4.74
N PHE A 237 -11.56 9.33 4.25
CA PHE A 237 -10.64 10.45 4.44
C PHE A 237 -10.45 10.81 5.92
N VAL A 238 -11.55 10.92 6.69
CA VAL A 238 -11.49 11.36 8.09
C VAL A 238 -10.68 10.39 8.99
N PRO A 239 -10.92 9.07 8.98
CA PRO A 239 -10.10 8.14 9.76
C PRO A 239 -8.62 8.16 9.35
N ILE A 240 -8.31 8.28 8.05
CA ILE A 240 -6.95 8.33 7.54
C ILE A 240 -6.25 9.62 8.00
N MET A 241 -6.95 10.75 7.97
CA MET A 241 -6.43 12.04 8.44
C MET A 241 -6.08 11.97 9.94
N LEU A 242 -6.98 11.44 10.77
CA LEU A 242 -6.70 11.28 12.20
C LEU A 242 -5.52 10.37 12.46
N ALA A 243 -5.38 9.27 11.73
CA ALA A 243 -4.25 8.37 11.84
C ALA A 243 -2.92 9.06 11.44
N ALA A 244 -2.91 9.83 10.33
CA ALA A 244 -1.74 10.56 9.87
C ALA A 244 -1.29 11.61 10.89
N VAL A 245 -2.22 12.42 11.40
CA VAL A 245 -1.94 13.40 12.46
C VAL A 245 -1.38 12.73 13.71
N THR A 246 -2.01 11.62 14.14
CA THR A 246 -1.52 10.85 15.30
C THR A 246 -0.10 10.33 15.07
N GLY A 247 0.19 9.84 13.85
CA GLY A 247 1.53 9.38 13.45
C GLY A 247 2.57 10.48 13.52
N ALA A 248 2.26 11.65 12.96
CA ALA A 248 3.16 12.82 12.99
C ALA A 248 3.42 13.31 14.42
N LEU A 249 2.36 13.52 15.21
CA LEU A 249 2.48 14.00 16.60
C LEU A 249 3.29 13.03 17.47
N ALA A 250 3.07 11.72 17.35
CA ALA A 250 3.85 10.73 18.09
C ALA A 250 5.35 10.79 17.74
N THR A 251 5.68 11.05 16.49
CA THR A 251 7.07 11.15 16.03
C THR A 251 7.69 12.48 16.44
N GLN A 252 6.94 13.59 16.36
CA GLN A 252 7.39 14.90 16.86
C GLN A 252 7.72 14.86 18.34
N PHE A 253 6.95 14.14 19.14
CA PHE A 253 7.21 13.97 20.57
C PHE A 253 8.58 13.30 20.83
N VAL A 254 9.05 12.42 19.97
CA VAL A 254 10.32 11.69 20.15
C VAL A 254 11.50 12.40 19.49
N PHE A 255 11.33 12.94 18.29
CA PHE A 255 12.43 13.50 17.48
C PHE A 255 12.40 15.05 17.37
N GLY A 256 11.39 15.69 17.96
CA GLY A 256 11.17 17.12 17.78
C GLY A 256 10.48 17.48 16.47
N ASP A 257 10.27 18.77 16.26
CA ASP A 257 9.49 19.33 15.13
C ASP A 257 10.39 19.76 13.94
N ALA A 258 11.65 19.36 13.90
CA ALA A 258 12.55 19.76 12.82
C ALA A 258 12.11 19.15 11.47
N SER A 259 11.71 19.99 10.52
CA SER A 259 11.55 19.61 9.12
C SER A 259 12.92 19.34 8.50
N GLU A 260 13.07 18.19 7.85
CA GLU A 260 14.33 17.81 7.18
C GLU A 260 14.72 18.77 6.04
N LEU A 261 13.76 19.52 5.49
CA LEU A 261 13.96 20.50 4.43
C LEU A 261 13.86 21.97 4.91
N ALA A 262 13.89 22.22 6.22
CA ALA A 262 13.84 23.58 6.78
C ALA A 262 15.02 24.47 6.34
N LEU A 263 16.09 23.88 5.82
CA LEU A 263 17.25 24.60 5.28
C LEU A 263 16.98 25.27 3.93
N ILE A 264 15.93 24.85 3.21
CA ILE A 264 15.63 25.38 1.88
C ILE A 264 14.78 26.66 2.01
N THR A 265 15.36 27.78 1.64
CA THR A 265 14.65 29.08 1.59
C THR A 265 13.87 29.20 0.29
N VAL A 266 12.60 29.57 0.37
CA VAL A 266 11.75 29.82 -0.80
C VAL A 266 11.69 31.33 -1.04
N THR A 267 12.06 31.74 -2.24
CA THR A 267 12.01 33.14 -2.70
C THR A 267 10.91 33.29 -3.74
N ALA A 268 10.14 34.37 -3.67
CA ALA A 268 9.11 34.69 -4.65
C ALA A 268 9.68 34.90 -6.05
N LEU A 269 9.09 34.29 -7.06
CA LEU A 269 9.54 34.37 -8.45
C LEU A 269 8.82 35.50 -9.20
N SER A 270 9.54 36.21 -10.04
CA SER A 270 8.95 37.19 -10.97
C SER A 270 8.15 36.49 -12.08
N GLY A 271 7.15 37.15 -12.67
CA GLY A 271 6.30 36.59 -13.72
C GLY A 271 7.06 36.04 -14.94
N TRP A 272 8.26 36.52 -15.21
CA TRP A 272 9.10 36.06 -16.31
C TRP A 272 9.64 34.63 -16.13
N HIS A 273 9.63 34.09 -14.93
CA HIS A 273 9.99 32.70 -14.67
C HIS A 273 8.95 31.71 -15.15
N TYR A 274 7.66 32.05 -15.22
CA TYR A 274 6.59 31.10 -15.52
C TYR A 274 6.75 30.35 -16.85
N PRO A 275 7.09 30.97 -17.99
CA PRO A 275 7.37 30.24 -19.23
C PRO A 275 8.55 29.28 -19.08
N PHE A 276 9.60 29.69 -18.35
CA PHE A 276 10.76 28.83 -18.07
C PHE A 276 10.40 27.65 -17.17
N LEU A 277 9.51 27.83 -16.19
CA LEU A 277 9.00 26.74 -15.33
C LEU A 277 8.25 25.66 -16.13
N ILE A 278 7.53 26.04 -17.18
CA ILE A 278 6.87 25.06 -18.07
C ILE A 278 7.92 24.21 -18.78
N LEU A 279 8.95 24.84 -19.36
CA LEU A 279 10.05 24.11 -20.01
C LEU A 279 10.80 23.22 -19.01
N PHE A 280 11.05 23.71 -17.80
CA PHE A 280 11.64 22.92 -16.73
C PHE A 280 10.77 21.72 -16.36
N GLY A 281 9.45 21.91 -16.19
CA GLY A 281 8.52 20.81 -15.94
C GLY A 281 8.55 19.77 -17.07
N MET A 282 8.57 20.19 -18.33
CA MET A 282 8.70 19.28 -19.47
C MET A 282 9.99 18.44 -19.40
N ALA A 283 11.13 19.08 -19.06
CA ALA A 283 12.41 18.39 -18.88
C ALA A 283 12.33 17.35 -17.74
N LEU A 284 11.73 17.71 -16.59
CA LEU A 284 11.50 16.79 -15.49
C LEU A 284 10.62 15.62 -15.88
N GLY A 285 9.58 15.84 -16.70
CA GLY A 285 8.72 14.78 -17.24
C GLY A 285 9.51 13.77 -18.10
N ALA A 286 10.42 14.26 -18.96
CA ALA A 286 11.30 13.42 -19.75
C ALA A 286 12.29 12.62 -18.88
N VAL A 287 12.86 13.23 -17.85
CA VAL A 287 13.76 12.54 -16.90
C VAL A 287 13.00 11.51 -16.09
N ALA A 288 11.79 11.79 -15.62
CA ALA A 288 10.94 10.83 -14.91
C ALA A 288 10.64 9.59 -15.78
N TYR A 289 10.34 9.79 -17.06
CA TYR A 289 10.19 8.69 -18.02
C TYR A 289 11.47 7.88 -18.14
N ALA A 290 12.61 8.54 -18.37
CA ALA A 290 13.89 7.87 -18.48
C ALA A 290 14.26 7.10 -17.21
N PHE A 291 14.01 7.66 -16.03
CA PHE A 291 14.17 6.99 -14.74
C PHE A 291 13.34 5.73 -14.64
N ASN A 292 12.03 5.83 -14.90
CA ASN A 292 11.11 4.69 -14.80
C ASN A 292 11.49 3.58 -15.80
N GLN A 293 11.81 3.93 -17.04
CA GLN A 293 12.19 2.95 -18.07
C GLN A 293 13.51 2.25 -17.75
N ASN A 294 14.54 3.00 -17.31
CA ASN A 294 15.83 2.42 -16.95
C ASN A 294 15.70 1.54 -15.71
N LEU A 295 14.92 1.94 -14.70
CA LEU A 295 14.66 1.10 -13.54
C LEU A 295 13.99 -0.21 -13.94
N MET A 296 12.96 -0.16 -14.78
CA MET A 296 12.29 -1.36 -15.27
C MET A 296 13.18 -2.21 -16.18
N LEU A 297 14.06 -1.59 -16.96
CA LEU A 297 15.05 -2.28 -17.77
C LEU A 297 16.01 -3.09 -16.89
N ILE A 298 16.58 -2.48 -15.84
CA ILE A 298 17.46 -3.17 -14.90
C ILE A 298 16.72 -4.34 -14.23
N ILE A 299 15.50 -4.11 -13.71
CA ILE A 299 14.69 -5.16 -13.10
C ILE A 299 14.48 -6.35 -14.06
N ARG A 300 14.18 -6.08 -15.34
CA ARG A 300 13.95 -7.11 -16.38
C ARG A 300 15.24 -7.85 -16.74
N THR A 301 16.34 -7.11 -16.94
CA THR A 301 17.63 -7.66 -17.35
C THR A 301 18.20 -8.61 -16.30
N PHE A 302 18.10 -8.24 -15.03
CA PHE A 302 18.65 -9.03 -13.93
C PHE A 302 17.66 -10.01 -13.29
N LYS A 303 16.45 -10.15 -13.83
CA LYS A 303 15.45 -11.14 -13.38
C LYS A 303 15.98 -12.60 -13.39
N PRO A 304 16.76 -13.04 -14.40
CA PRO A 304 17.26 -14.41 -14.44
C PRO A 304 18.24 -14.75 -13.31
N LEU A 305 18.92 -13.74 -12.74
CA LEU A 305 19.84 -13.96 -11.61
C LEU A 305 19.05 -14.29 -10.34
N SER A 306 19.52 -15.28 -9.60
CA SER A 306 18.99 -15.56 -8.26
C SER A 306 19.22 -14.38 -7.31
N MET A 307 18.49 -14.35 -6.21
CA MET A 307 18.49 -13.20 -5.30
C MET A 307 19.89 -12.88 -4.73
N PHE A 308 20.65 -13.91 -4.33
CA PHE A 308 21.96 -13.71 -3.69
C PHE A 308 22.96 -12.95 -4.58
N PRO A 309 23.35 -13.43 -5.79
CA PRO A 309 24.29 -12.72 -6.64
C PRO A 309 23.76 -11.36 -7.10
N ARG A 310 22.45 -11.21 -7.23
CA ARG A 310 21.82 -9.95 -7.61
C ARG A 310 21.99 -8.88 -6.53
N LEU A 311 21.74 -9.20 -5.26
CA LEU A 311 21.94 -8.26 -4.14
C LEU A 311 23.43 -7.96 -3.94
N LEU A 312 24.31 -8.95 -4.07
CA LEU A 312 25.76 -8.74 -3.96
C LEU A 312 26.27 -7.80 -5.06
N LEU A 313 25.77 -7.95 -6.30
CA LEU A 313 26.08 -7.04 -7.40
C LEU A 313 25.63 -5.60 -7.09
N ALA A 314 24.46 -5.43 -6.45
CA ALA A 314 24.00 -4.11 -5.99
C ALA A 314 24.98 -3.51 -4.97
N GLY A 315 25.47 -4.31 -4.03
CA GLY A 315 26.49 -3.89 -3.05
C GLY A 315 27.80 -3.47 -3.71
N LEU A 316 28.29 -4.24 -4.70
CA LEU A 316 29.50 -3.91 -5.44
C LEU A 316 29.38 -2.61 -6.23
N ILE A 317 28.25 -2.40 -6.93
CA ILE A 317 28.01 -1.18 -7.69
C ILE A 317 27.90 0.02 -6.75
N ALA A 318 27.11 -0.11 -5.65
CA ALA A 318 26.96 0.94 -4.65
C ALA A 318 28.30 1.30 -4.00
N GLY A 319 29.12 0.31 -3.63
CA GLY A 319 30.48 0.52 -3.10
C GLY A 319 31.41 1.20 -4.09
N GLY A 320 31.36 0.84 -5.38
CA GLY A 320 32.14 1.51 -6.42
C GLY A 320 31.76 2.97 -6.61
N ILE A 321 30.45 3.27 -6.59
CA ILE A 321 29.95 4.67 -6.64
C ILE A 321 30.37 5.43 -5.37
N ALA A 322 30.24 4.81 -4.20
CA ALA A 322 30.61 5.39 -2.92
C ALA A 322 32.12 5.73 -2.82
N TYR A 323 32.98 4.97 -3.48
CA TYR A 323 34.40 5.29 -3.57
C TYR A 323 34.66 6.57 -4.35
N MET A 324 33.95 6.76 -5.47
CA MET A 324 34.15 7.92 -6.35
C MET A 324 33.37 9.16 -5.89
N VAL A 325 32.13 8.99 -5.46
CA VAL A 325 31.19 10.07 -5.13
C VAL A 325 30.44 9.71 -3.84
N PRO A 326 31.03 9.88 -2.66
CA PRO A 326 30.42 9.54 -1.39
C PRO A 326 29.12 10.30 -1.09
N GLN A 327 28.97 11.48 -1.65
CA GLN A 327 27.77 12.32 -1.54
C GLN A 327 26.53 11.70 -2.21
N ALA A 328 26.72 10.70 -3.08
CA ALA A 328 25.60 9.96 -3.69
C ALA A 328 25.04 8.86 -2.80
N MET A 329 25.71 8.53 -1.68
CA MET A 329 25.23 7.54 -0.71
C MET A 329 24.01 8.06 0.06
N GLY A 330 23.36 7.14 0.79
CA GLY A 330 22.27 7.43 1.71
C GLY A 330 20.93 7.76 1.05
N SER A 331 19.99 8.20 1.88
CA SER A 331 18.58 8.43 1.47
C SER A 331 18.37 9.61 0.54
N GLY A 332 19.33 10.53 0.46
CA GLY A 332 19.27 11.76 -0.35
C GLY A 332 19.51 13.03 0.46
N MET A 333 19.58 12.98 1.78
CA MET A 333 19.76 14.16 2.61
C MET A 333 21.10 14.87 2.35
N SER A 334 22.22 14.14 2.26
CA SER A 334 23.53 14.72 1.92
C SER A 334 23.51 15.46 0.58
N ALA A 335 22.81 14.93 -0.42
CA ALA A 335 22.68 15.61 -1.72
C ALA A 335 21.84 16.89 -1.61
N ILE A 336 20.82 16.90 -0.77
CA ILE A 336 19.98 18.08 -0.51
C ILE A 336 20.79 19.16 0.21
N THR A 337 21.52 18.79 1.26
CA THR A 337 22.37 19.73 2.02
C THR A 337 23.40 20.37 1.11
N LEU A 338 24.09 19.58 0.29
CA LEU A 338 25.08 20.11 -0.66
C LEU A 338 24.47 21.00 -1.75
N ALA A 339 23.26 20.69 -2.22
CA ALA A 339 22.55 21.52 -3.18
C ALA A 339 22.21 22.91 -2.59
N VAL A 340 22.02 23.01 -1.28
CA VAL A 340 21.75 24.26 -0.56
C VAL A 340 23.05 24.99 -0.24
N GLU A 341 24.09 24.28 0.20
CA GLU A 341 25.39 24.89 0.62
C GLU A 341 26.25 25.33 -0.54
N SER A 342 26.16 24.67 -1.69
CA SER A 342 27.00 24.93 -2.86
C SER A 342 26.17 24.99 -4.15
N PRO A 343 25.20 25.90 -4.27
CA PRO A 343 24.28 25.95 -5.41
C PRO A 343 24.96 26.32 -6.75
N ASP A 344 26.12 26.98 -6.71
CA ASP A 344 26.83 27.48 -7.89
C ASP A 344 27.84 26.47 -8.47
N ASP A 345 28.16 25.39 -7.76
CA ASP A 345 29.09 24.37 -8.24
C ASP A 345 28.37 23.34 -9.16
N VAL A 346 28.16 23.78 -10.41
CA VAL A 346 27.47 22.98 -11.44
C VAL A 346 28.17 21.64 -11.70
N GLN A 347 29.51 21.60 -11.63
CA GLN A 347 30.27 20.37 -11.87
C GLN A 347 30.05 19.37 -10.76
N LEU A 348 30.11 19.79 -9.51
CA LEU A 348 29.87 18.95 -8.34
C LEU A 348 28.42 18.42 -8.36
N LEU A 349 27.44 19.31 -8.51
CA LEU A 349 26.02 18.94 -8.51
C LEU A 349 25.67 17.98 -9.64
N THR A 350 26.23 18.19 -10.85
CA THR A 350 26.02 17.27 -11.99
C THR A 350 26.65 15.91 -11.72
N THR A 351 27.82 15.85 -11.11
CA THR A 351 28.51 14.62 -10.76
C THR A 351 27.69 13.83 -9.73
N ILE A 352 27.20 14.50 -8.67
CA ILE A 352 26.35 13.89 -7.65
C ILE A 352 25.03 13.42 -8.25
N LEU A 353 24.40 14.21 -9.14
CA LEU A 353 23.15 13.87 -9.81
C LEU A 353 23.27 12.54 -10.58
N ILE A 354 24.33 12.41 -11.41
CA ILE A 354 24.56 11.20 -12.20
C ILE A 354 24.88 10.00 -11.29
N ALA A 355 25.74 10.19 -10.31
CA ALA A 355 26.13 9.13 -9.38
C ALA A 355 24.93 8.64 -8.56
N LYS A 356 24.10 9.56 -8.03
CA LYS A 356 22.91 9.24 -7.27
C LYS A 356 21.84 8.58 -8.12
N LEU A 357 21.65 9.02 -9.36
CA LEU A 357 20.76 8.39 -10.32
C LEU A 357 21.14 6.92 -10.53
N LEU A 358 22.42 6.65 -10.82
CA LEU A 358 22.93 5.30 -11.03
C LEU A 358 22.83 4.46 -9.74
N ALA A 359 23.25 5.01 -8.60
CA ALA A 359 23.17 4.33 -7.31
C ALA A 359 21.72 3.90 -6.99
N THR A 360 20.75 4.78 -7.21
CA THR A 360 19.33 4.50 -6.97
C THR A 360 18.79 3.43 -7.93
N LEU A 361 19.06 3.58 -9.24
CA LEU A 361 18.58 2.66 -10.27
C LEU A 361 19.09 1.23 -10.02
N PHE A 362 20.36 1.06 -9.68
CA PHE A 362 20.94 -0.25 -9.42
C PHE A 362 20.55 -0.80 -8.04
N ALA A 363 20.51 0.02 -6.99
CA ALA A 363 20.09 -0.46 -5.66
C ALA A 363 18.65 -1.04 -5.73
N ILE A 364 17.69 -0.26 -6.21
CA ILE A 364 16.28 -0.68 -6.28
C ILE A 364 16.07 -1.71 -7.39
N GLY A 365 16.69 -1.52 -8.55
CA GLY A 365 16.55 -2.40 -9.70
C GLY A 365 17.06 -3.82 -9.45
N LEU A 366 18.11 -3.97 -8.65
CA LEU A 366 18.66 -5.25 -8.23
C LEU A 366 17.97 -5.82 -6.97
N GLY A 367 17.06 -5.06 -6.34
CA GLY A 367 16.16 -5.55 -5.31
C GLY A 367 16.62 -5.30 -3.87
N ILE A 368 17.44 -4.30 -3.62
CA ILE A 368 17.73 -3.83 -2.25
C ILE A 368 16.42 -3.30 -1.64
N PRO A 369 16.07 -3.75 -0.41
CA PRO A 369 14.84 -3.30 0.26
C PRO A 369 14.90 -1.82 0.62
N GLY A 370 14.02 -1.02 0.04
CA GLY A 370 13.93 0.41 0.31
C GLY A 370 12.85 1.08 -0.52
N GLY A 371 12.70 2.39 -0.35
CA GLY A 371 11.77 3.24 -1.09
C GLY A 371 12.44 3.96 -2.26
N ILE A 372 11.63 4.45 -3.19
CA ILE A 372 12.06 5.25 -4.34
C ILE A 372 11.95 6.75 -4.04
N ILE A 373 11.04 7.15 -3.14
CA ILE A 373 10.61 8.53 -2.97
C ILE A 373 11.76 9.42 -2.50
N GLY A 374 12.50 9.04 -1.45
CA GLY A 374 13.64 9.81 -0.94
C GLY A 374 14.69 10.09 -2.01
N PRO A 375 15.22 9.07 -2.69
CA PRO A 375 16.15 9.31 -3.81
C PRO A 375 15.58 10.19 -4.92
N VAL A 376 14.29 10.04 -5.29
CA VAL A 376 13.64 10.91 -6.29
C VAL A 376 13.53 12.35 -5.80
N ILE A 377 13.27 12.57 -4.51
CA ILE A 377 13.33 13.91 -3.89
C ILE A 377 14.72 14.50 -4.07
N GLY A 378 15.78 13.79 -3.68
CA GLY A 378 17.15 14.24 -3.81
C GLY A 378 17.57 14.55 -5.26
N LEU A 379 17.19 13.68 -6.21
CA LEU A 379 17.42 13.92 -7.65
C LEU A 379 16.66 15.15 -8.14
N GLY A 380 15.42 15.34 -7.71
CA GLY A 380 14.61 16.51 -8.06
C GLY A 380 15.20 17.81 -7.53
N VAL A 381 15.68 17.81 -6.28
CA VAL A 381 16.38 18.95 -5.67
C VAL A 381 17.64 19.31 -6.48
N LEU A 382 18.51 18.34 -6.76
CA LEU A 382 19.73 18.57 -7.56
C LEU A 382 19.41 19.13 -8.95
N MET A 383 18.40 18.59 -9.64
CA MET A 383 17.97 19.10 -10.94
C MET A 383 17.40 20.52 -10.85
N GLY A 384 16.65 20.80 -9.78
CA GLY A 384 16.12 22.15 -9.53
C GLY A 384 17.22 23.15 -9.29
N THR A 385 18.20 22.84 -8.45
CA THR A 385 19.37 23.72 -8.20
C THR A 385 20.17 23.97 -9.49
N LEU A 386 20.42 22.93 -10.28
CA LEU A 386 21.07 23.08 -11.58
C LEU A 386 20.26 23.97 -12.53
N MET A 387 18.94 23.87 -12.52
CA MET A 387 18.09 24.70 -13.37
C MET A 387 18.03 26.16 -12.87
N ALA A 388 18.12 26.36 -11.54
CA ALA A 388 18.23 27.71 -10.98
C ALA A 388 19.44 28.47 -11.53
N PHE A 389 20.58 27.80 -11.70
CA PHE A 389 21.76 28.39 -12.31
C PHE A 389 21.46 28.97 -13.70
N PHE A 390 20.73 28.27 -14.53
CA PHE A 390 20.31 28.78 -15.84
C PHE A 390 19.24 29.87 -15.72
N ALA A 391 18.37 29.80 -14.70
CA ALA A 391 17.30 30.76 -14.47
C ALA A 391 17.79 32.09 -13.87
N GLN A 392 19.03 32.17 -13.34
CA GLN A 392 19.63 33.40 -12.84
C GLN A 392 19.73 34.51 -13.91
N PHE A 393 19.78 34.16 -15.20
CA PHE A 393 19.69 35.12 -16.28
C PHE A 393 18.39 35.94 -16.32
N ILE A 394 17.30 35.39 -15.74
CA ILE A 394 15.99 36.04 -15.67
C ILE A 394 15.91 37.03 -14.50
N SER A 395 16.56 36.70 -13.38
CA SER A 395 16.57 37.53 -12.16
C SER A 395 18.00 37.62 -11.58
N PRO A 396 18.90 38.42 -12.21
CA PRO A 396 20.28 38.54 -11.74
C PRO A 396 20.35 39.09 -10.31
N GLY A 397 21.17 38.44 -9.47
CA GLY A 397 21.42 38.89 -8.10
C GLY A 397 20.35 38.47 -7.06
N VAL A 398 19.33 37.69 -7.46
CA VAL A 398 18.37 37.08 -6.54
C VAL A 398 18.69 35.60 -6.39
N ASP A 399 18.83 35.13 -5.16
CA ASP A 399 18.98 33.69 -4.91
C ASP A 399 17.62 32.98 -5.06
N ILE A 400 17.49 32.22 -6.13
CA ILE A 400 16.31 31.43 -6.48
C ILE A 400 16.57 29.93 -6.40
N SER A 401 17.79 29.53 -5.96
CA SER A 401 18.23 28.12 -5.93
C SER A 401 17.29 27.25 -5.10
N GLY A 402 16.93 27.69 -3.90
CA GLY A 402 16.02 26.98 -3.03
C GLY A 402 14.63 26.80 -3.64
N THR A 403 14.08 27.84 -4.26
CA THR A 403 12.77 27.75 -4.93
C THR A 403 12.78 26.73 -6.07
N TYR A 404 13.78 26.78 -6.96
CA TYR A 404 13.91 25.82 -8.06
C TYR A 404 14.18 24.41 -7.57
N SER A 405 14.94 24.23 -6.48
CA SER A 405 15.18 22.93 -5.84
C SER A 405 13.89 22.27 -5.42
N VAL A 406 13.00 23.02 -4.75
CA VAL A 406 11.68 22.56 -4.33
C VAL A 406 10.77 22.25 -5.53
N LEU A 407 10.81 23.09 -6.56
CA LEU A 407 10.03 22.86 -7.79
C LEU A 407 10.53 21.64 -8.56
N GLY A 408 11.83 21.38 -8.57
CA GLY A 408 12.44 20.19 -9.16
C GLY A 408 11.99 18.92 -8.44
N MET A 409 11.99 18.94 -7.11
CA MET A 409 11.44 17.86 -6.27
C MET A 409 9.97 17.58 -6.62
N ALA A 410 9.14 18.63 -6.66
CA ALA A 410 7.72 18.52 -6.93
C ALA A 410 7.42 17.88 -8.31
N GLY A 411 8.06 18.40 -9.36
CA GLY A 411 7.83 17.93 -10.72
C GLY A 411 8.31 16.50 -10.96
N LEU A 412 9.51 16.16 -10.47
CA LEU A 412 10.05 14.80 -10.63
C LEU A 412 9.25 13.78 -9.86
N LEU A 413 8.83 14.09 -8.62
CA LEU A 413 7.98 13.23 -7.80
C LEU A 413 6.64 12.99 -8.47
N ALA A 414 5.96 14.05 -8.93
CA ALA A 414 4.67 13.94 -9.60
C ALA A 414 4.73 13.08 -10.87
N ALA A 415 5.74 13.27 -11.71
CA ALA A 415 5.88 12.56 -12.98
C ALA A 415 6.34 11.10 -12.82
N THR A 416 7.16 10.79 -11.82
CA THR A 416 7.64 9.42 -11.52
C THR A 416 6.56 8.55 -10.92
N LEU A 417 5.85 9.08 -9.92
CA LEU A 417 4.83 8.33 -9.17
C LEU A 417 3.44 8.41 -9.80
N HIS A 418 3.19 9.36 -10.67
CA HIS A 418 1.87 9.74 -11.16
C HIS A 418 0.93 10.18 -10.02
N ALA A 419 1.45 11.05 -9.17
CA ALA A 419 0.77 11.54 -7.98
C ALA A 419 0.93 13.08 -7.86
N PRO A 420 0.25 13.87 -8.71
CA PRO A 420 0.40 15.32 -8.73
C PRO A 420 -0.07 16.02 -7.46
N LEU A 421 -1.19 15.55 -6.85
CA LEU A 421 -1.70 16.14 -5.61
C LEU A 421 -0.81 15.81 -4.42
N ALA A 422 -0.34 14.57 -4.32
CA ALA A 422 0.60 14.19 -3.28
C ALA A 422 1.92 14.95 -3.39
N ALA A 423 2.44 15.18 -4.59
CA ALA A 423 3.64 15.97 -4.81
C ALA A 423 3.44 17.44 -4.41
N LEU A 424 2.31 18.05 -4.79
CA LEU A 424 1.98 19.43 -4.43
C LEU A 424 1.86 19.61 -2.91
N THR A 425 1.13 18.72 -2.25
CA THR A 425 0.94 18.77 -0.79
C THR A 425 2.24 18.50 -0.04
N THR A 426 3.10 17.61 -0.55
CA THR A 426 4.42 17.34 0.03
C THR A 426 5.28 18.60 0.04
N VAL A 427 5.34 19.29 -1.09
CA VAL A 427 6.13 20.53 -1.21
C VAL A 427 5.58 21.63 -0.31
N MET A 428 4.26 21.81 -0.28
CA MET A 428 3.60 22.80 0.57
C MET A 428 3.88 22.57 2.06
N GLU A 429 3.80 21.29 2.51
CA GLU A 429 4.03 20.93 3.91
C GLU A 429 5.51 21.05 4.31
N LEU A 430 6.42 20.61 3.45
CA LEU A 430 7.87 20.65 3.72
C LEU A 430 8.44 22.05 3.74
N THR A 431 7.93 22.97 2.92
CA THR A 431 8.43 24.35 2.84
C THR A 431 7.67 25.33 3.72
N SER A 432 6.46 24.97 4.16
CA SER A 432 5.54 25.84 4.91
C SER A 432 5.32 27.21 4.23
N SER A 433 5.53 27.30 2.92
CA SER A 433 5.45 28.54 2.13
C SER A 433 4.33 28.48 1.10
N PRO A 434 3.24 29.26 1.26
CA PRO A 434 2.14 29.31 0.29
C PRO A 434 2.54 29.84 -1.09
N GLU A 435 3.60 30.64 -1.18
CA GLU A 435 4.06 31.27 -2.42
C GLU A 435 4.52 30.26 -3.46
N ILE A 436 4.95 29.07 -3.02
CA ILE A 436 5.40 27.98 -3.90
C ILE A 436 4.25 27.30 -4.66
N ILE A 437 3.00 27.43 -4.22
CA ILE A 437 1.86 26.65 -4.74
C ILE A 437 1.67 26.86 -6.25
N VAL A 438 1.57 28.12 -6.69
CA VAL A 438 1.34 28.42 -8.12
C VAL A 438 2.49 27.98 -9.02
N PRO A 439 3.77 28.31 -8.71
CA PRO A 439 4.91 27.78 -9.45
C PRO A 439 4.95 26.26 -9.46
N ALA A 440 4.69 25.60 -8.33
CA ALA A 440 4.68 24.14 -8.23
C ALA A 440 3.57 23.52 -9.09
N MET A 441 2.36 24.08 -9.11
CA MET A 441 1.28 23.61 -9.96
C MET A 441 1.65 23.63 -11.45
N LEU A 442 2.37 24.66 -11.91
CA LEU A 442 2.84 24.74 -13.30
C LEU A 442 3.87 23.66 -13.62
N VAL A 443 4.90 23.54 -12.78
CA VAL A 443 5.96 22.53 -12.98
C VAL A 443 5.41 21.12 -12.90
N ILE A 444 4.57 20.82 -11.89
CA ILE A 444 3.92 19.52 -11.71
C ILE A 444 3.05 19.17 -12.92
N SER A 445 2.21 20.12 -13.37
CA SER A 445 1.32 19.89 -14.51
C SER A 445 2.10 19.64 -15.79
N ALA A 446 3.13 20.47 -16.08
CA ALA A 446 3.98 20.30 -17.24
C ALA A 446 4.75 18.97 -17.19
N ALA A 447 5.31 18.59 -16.04
CA ALA A 447 6.05 17.35 -15.87
C ALA A 447 5.13 16.12 -16.03
N TYR A 448 3.96 16.15 -15.38
CA TYR A 448 2.99 15.06 -15.42
C TYR A 448 2.44 14.84 -16.82
N VAL A 449 1.98 15.92 -17.49
CA VAL A 449 1.43 15.85 -18.86
C VAL A 449 2.50 15.37 -19.84
N THR A 450 3.72 15.88 -19.75
CA THR A 450 4.82 15.43 -20.62
C THR A 450 5.14 13.96 -20.40
N ALA A 451 5.27 13.52 -19.16
CA ALA A 451 5.53 12.13 -18.85
C ALA A 451 4.39 11.21 -19.37
N LEU A 452 3.12 11.57 -19.13
CA LEU A 452 1.98 10.76 -19.48
C LEU A 452 1.64 10.79 -20.97
N GLN A 453 1.48 12.00 -21.55
CA GLN A 453 0.93 12.16 -22.90
C GLN A 453 2.00 12.07 -24.00
N VAL A 454 3.20 12.61 -23.74
CA VAL A 454 4.27 12.57 -24.76
C VAL A 454 5.00 11.23 -24.73
N PHE A 455 5.33 10.74 -23.53
CA PHE A 455 6.14 9.53 -23.37
C PHE A 455 5.34 8.28 -22.99
N GLY A 456 4.03 8.37 -22.71
CA GLY A 456 3.21 7.24 -22.30
C GLY A 456 3.68 6.61 -20.97
N ASN A 457 4.36 7.40 -20.11
CA ASN A 457 4.84 6.93 -18.84
C ASN A 457 3.66 6.53 -17.93
N ARG A 458 3.88 5.57 -17.05
CA ARG A 458 2.93 5.14 -16.01
C ARG A 458 3.61 5.17 -14.67
N SER A 459 2.82 5.23 -13.58
CA SER A 459 3.36 5.12 -12.22
C SER A 459 4.34 3.97 -12.10
N ILE A 460 5.54 4.25 -11.54
CA ILE A 460 6.57 3.22 -11.35
C ILE A 460 6.07 2.07 -10.47
N PHE A 461 5.21 2.34 -9.48
CA PHE A 461 4.65 1.29 -8.63
C PHE A 461 3.76 0.34 -9.41
N LEU A 462 2.94 0.84 -10.35
CA LEU A 462 2.09 0.02 -11.19
C LEU A 462 2.91 -0.79 -12.19
N GLN A 463 3.97 -0.21 -12.76
CA GLN A 463 4.88 -0.94 -13.64
C GLN A 463 5.59 -2.09 -12.91
N GLN A 464 5.98 -1.88 -11.64
CA GLN A 464 6.55 -2.94 -10.80
C GLN A 464 5.54 -4.03 -10.47
N LEU A 465 4.26 -3.68 -10.22
CA LEU A 465 3.18 -4.63 -9.99
C LEU A 465 2.92 -5.50 -11.21
N ASP A 466 2.81 -4.88 -12.40
CA ASP A 466 2.63 -5.60 -13.66
C ASP A 466 3.80 -6.59 -13.90
N PHE A 467 5.02 -6.14 -13.67
CA PHE A 467 6.21 -6.99 -13.82
C PHE A 467 6.25 -8.17 -12.84
N GLN A 468 5.83 -7.95 -11.59
CA GLN A 468 5.78 -8.99 -10.56
C GLN A 468 4.58 -9.94 -10.74
N GLY A 469 3.69 -9.68 -11.68
CA GLY A 469 2.45 -10.44 -11.88
C GLY A 469 1.47 -10.28 -10.70
N LEU A 470 1.57 -9.20 -9.94
CA LEU A 470 0.70 -8.91 -8.81
C LEU A 470 -0.53 -8.15 -9.29
N ALA A 471 -1.67 -8.81 -9.27
CA ALA A 471 -2.93 -8.19 -9.69
C ALA A 471 -3.33 -7.04 -8.76
N TYR A 472 -3.68 -5.89 -9.34
CA TYR A 472 -4.19 -4.72 -8.63
C TYR A 472 -5.44 -4.12 -9.31
N HIS A 473 -5.76 -4.57 -10.52
CA HIS A 473 -7.00 -4.21 -11.18
C HIS A 473 -8.18 -4.97 -10.58
N VAL A 474 -9.17 -4.22 -10.18
CA VAL A 474 -10.46 -4.73 -9.70
C VAL A 474 -11.52 -4.09 -10.59
N SER A 475 -12.55 -4.86 -10.99
CA SER A 475 -13.65 -4.28 -11.79
C SER A 475 -14.39 -3.21 -10.97
N PRO A 476 -14.96 -2.16 -11.59
CA PRO A 476 -15.72 -1.14 -10.85
C PRO A 476 -16.85 -1.74 -10.00
N ALA A 477 -17.53 -2.77 -10.52
CA ALA A 477 -18.57 -3.49 -9.79
C ALA A 477 -18.01 -4.20 -8.54
N THR A 478 -16.91 -4.95 -8.68
CA THR A 478 -16.25 -5.62 -7.56
C THR A 478 -15.73 -4.59 -6.54
N GLU A 479 -15.16 -3.47 -7.00
CA GLU A 479 -14.68 -2.42 -6.13
C GLU A 479 -15.82 -1.77 -5.32
N ALA A 480 -17.00 -1.58 -5.92
CA ALA A 480 -18.19 -1.10 -5.22
C ALA A 480 -18.66 -2.08 -4.14
N LEU A 481 -18.65 -3.38 -4.44
CA LEU A 481 -19.06 -4.45 -3.53
C LEU A 481 -18.04 -4.68 -2.39
N GLN A 482 -16.74 -4.46 -2.62
CA GLN A 482 -15.70 -4.55 -1.58
C GLN A 482 -15.87 -3.54 -0.44
N LYS A 483 -16.66 -2.49 -0.64
CA LYS A 483 -16.89 -1.43 0.35
C LYS A 483 -17.95 -1.77 1.38
N VAL A 484 -18.72 -2.82 1.15
CA VAL A 484 -19.86 -3.22 1.98
C VAL A 484 -19.59 -4.59 2.57
N GLY A 485 -19.65 -4.70 3.89
CA GLY A 485 -19.57 -5.98 4.59
C GLY A 485 -20.88 -6.75 4.45
N VAL A 486 -20.81 -8.08 4.41
CA VAL A 486 -21.99 -8.95 4.32
C VAL A 486 -22.98 -8.75 5.47
N MET A 487 -22.49 -8.38 6.67
CA MET A 487 -23.30 -8.13 7.86
C MET A 487 -24.22 -6.91 7.74
N ASP A 488 -24.03 -6.04 6.74
CA ASP A 488 -24.89 -4.89 6.51
C ASP A 488 -26.12 -5.21 5.67
N GLU A 489 -26.03 -6.20 4.79
CA GLU A 489 -27.04 -6.49 3.75
C GLU A 489 -27.58 -7.94 3.82
N MET A 490 -27.06 -8.78 4.72
CA MET A 490 -27.58 -10.14 4.88
C MET A 490 -29.00 -10.14 5.46
N ASP A 491 -29.78 -11.13 5.06
CA ASP A 491 -31.08 -11.38 5.65
C ASP A 491 -30.93 -12.23 6.91
N GLU A 492 -31.29 -11.67 8.06
CA GLU A 492 -31.23 -12.32 9.36
C GLU A 492 -32.52 -13.10 9.68
N ASN A 493 -33.60 -12.89 8.89
CA ASN A 493 -34.86 -13.56 9.06
C ASN A 493 -34.90 -14.86 8.27
N PHE A 494 -34.34 -15.91 8.82
CA PHE A 494 -34.34 -17.26 8.23
C PHE A 494 -34.75 -18.31 9.26
N LYS A 495 -35.17 -19.49 8.80
CA LYS A 495 -35.44 -20.65 9.66
C LYS A 495 -34.44 -21.75 9.35
N LEU A 496 -33.86 -22.35 10.38
CA LEU A 496 -32.92 -23.46 10.26
C LEU A 496 -33.59 -24.75 10.73
N LEU A 497 -33.54 -25.78 9.89
CA LEU A 497 -34.08 -27.10 10.18
C LEU A 497 -32.98 -28.16 10.03
N TYR A 498 -32.76 -28.91 11.07
CA TYR A 498 -31.86 -30.07 11.08
C TYR A 498 -32.66 -31.34 10.81
N SER A 499 -33.00 -31.60 9.56
CA SER A 499 -33.73 -32.77 9.14
C SER A 499 -33.55 -33.00 7.64
N ASP A 500 -33.56 -34.29 7.25
CA ASP A 500 -33.60 -34.78 5.87
C ASP A 500 -34.97 -35.30 5.47
N ASP A 501 -35.93 -35.34 6.44
CA ASP A 501 -37.30 -35.81 6.23
C ASP A 501 -38.11 -34.79 5.40
N LYS A 502 -38.58 -35.24 4.22
CA LYS A 502 -39.35 -34.42 3.29
C LYS A 502 -40.68 -33.94 3.88
N GLU A 503 -41.39 -34.76 4.65
CA GLU A 503 -42.68 -34.38 5.25
C GLU A 503 -42.49 -33.27 6.27
N GLN A 504 -41.41 -33.32 7.05
CA GLN A 504 -41.08 -32.30 8.03
C GLN A 504 -40.65 -30.98 7.34
N ILE A 505 -39.90 -31.07 6.25
CA ILE A 505 -39.47 -29.90 5.47
C ILE A 505 -40.71 -29.22 4.84
N GLU A 506 -41.61 -30.00 4.24
CA GLU A 506 -42.84 -29.49 3.61
C GLU A 506 -43.79 -28.84 4.64
N SER A 507 -44.00 -29.49 5.78
CA SER A 507 -44.80 -28.93 6.86
C SER A 507 -44.22 -27.60 7.39
N THR A 508 -42.87 -27.52 7.48
CA THR A 508 -42.18 -26.31 7.91
C THR A 508 -42.28 -25.20 6.86
N LEU A 509 -42.11 -25.52 5.57
CA LEU A 509 -42.28 -24.56 4.47
C LEU A 509 -43.71 -23.99 4.42
N ASN A 510 -44.74 -24.82 4.68
CA ASN A 510 -46.12 -24.37 4.72
C ASN A 510 -46.42 -23.47 5.94
N ALA A 511 -45.67 -23.65 7.04
CA ALA A 511 -45.86 -22.91 8.29
C ALA A 511 -45.07 -21.59 8.32
N VAL A 512 -44.11 -21.38 7.40
CA VAL A 512 -43.21 -20.21 7.34
C VAL A 512 -43.74 -19.25 6.28
N ASP A 513 -43.62 -17.94 6.54
CA ASP A 513 -43.96 -16.89 5.56
C ASP A 513 -43.14 -17.08 4.28
N SER A 514 -43.77 -16.84 3.13
CA SER A 514 -43.13 -16.94 1.79
C SER A 514 -41.86 -16.11 1.60
N GLN A 515 -41.65 -15.12 2.46
CA GLN A 515 -40.46 -14.29 2.45
C GLN A 515 -39.32 -14.80 3.34
N THR A 516 -39.59 -15.72 4.26
CA THR A 516 -38.60 -16.26 5.19
C THR A 516 -37.92 -17.50 4.60
N PRO A 517 -36.60 -17.45 4.28
CA PRO A 517 -35.86 -18.59 3.74
C PRO A 517 -35.79 -19.74 4.73
N LEU A 518 -36.02 -20.96 4.26
CA LEU A 518 -35.82 -22.18 5.03
C LEU A 518 -34.49 -22.82 4.66
N ILE A 519 -33.53 -22.80 5.59
CA ILE A 519 -32.24 -23.50 5.45
C ILE A 519 -32.40 -24.88 6.07
N VAL A 520 -32.06 -25.91 5.31
CA VAL A 520 -32.09 -27.31 5.76
C VAL A 520 -30.67 -27.82 5.85
N TYR A 521 -30.30 -28.43 6.95
CA TYR A 521 -29.04 -29.12 7.12
C TYR A 521 -29.21 -30.63 7.02
N ASP A 522 -28.46 -31.23 6.13
CA ASP A 522 -28.38 -32.66 5.88
C ASP A 522 -26.91 -33.08 6.02
N PRO A 523 -26.59 -34.11 6.85
CA PRO A 523 -25.21 -34.56 7.04
C PRO A 523 -24.47 -34.97 5.76
N GLU A 524 -25.20 -35.48 4.74
CA GLU A 524 -24.62 -35.93 3.48
C GLU A 524 -24.39 -34.74 2.48
N ASN A 525 -25.33 -33.81 2.46
CA ASN A 525 -25.36 -32.74 1.45
C ASN A 525 -25.06 -31.33 2.01
N GLY A 526 -24.88 -31.19 3.33
CA GLY A 526 -24.62 -29.93 4.01
C GLY A 526 -25.84 -28.99 4.05
N TYR A 527 -25.56 -27.67 4.07
CA TYR A 527 -26.63 -26.66 4.11
C TYR A 527 -27.24 -26.44 2.73
N ARG A 528 -28.58 -26.48 2.64
CA ARG A 528 -29.36 -26.24 1.43
C ARG A 528 -30.53 -25.31 1.72
N LEU A 529 -30.84 -24.44 0.76
CA LEU A 529 -32.06 -23.63 0.77
C LEU A 529 -33.19 -24.44 0.16
N ALA A 530 -34.28 -24.61 0.90
CA ALA A 530 -35.48 -25.26 0.41
C ALA A 530 -36.49 -24.21 -0.05
N GLU A 531 -36.95 -24.32 -1.29
CA GLU A 531 -37.94 -23.42 -1.91
C GLU A 531 -38.92 -24.24 -2.73
N TYR A 532 -40.16 -23.76 -2.87
CA TYR A 532 -41.13 -24.38 -3.78
C TYR A 532 -40.74 -24.15 -5.24
N ASP A 533 -40.76 -25.21 -6.05
CA ASP A 533 -40.58 -25.11 -7.49
C ASP A 533 -41.88 -24.68 -8.16
N LEU A 534 -41.94 -23.36 -8.45
CA LEU A 534 -43.10 -22.76 -9.11
C LEU A 534 -43.18 -23.08 -10.61
N SER A 535 -42.15 -23.69 -11.22
CA SER A 535 -42.10 -24.01 -12.65
C SER A 535 -42.91 -25.27 -13.00
N LEU A 536 -43.20 -26.11 -12.03
CA LEU A 536 -43.92 -27.37 -12.18
C LEU A 536 -45.35 -27.36 -11.57
N MET A 537 -45.99 -26.18 -11.52
CA MET A 537 -47.38 -26.07 -11.07
C MET A 537 -48.33 -26.80 -12.04
N SER A 538 -48.42 -28.14 -11.91
CA SER A 538 -49.54 -28.94 -12.37
C SER A 538 -50.25 -29.52 -11.15
N ASP A 539 -51.57 -29.57 -11.20
CA ASP A 539 -52.57 -29.61 -10.16
C ASP A 539 -52.44 -30.58 -8.94
N GLN A 540 -51.33 -31.30 -8.72
CA GLN A 540 -51.27 -32.24 -7.58
C GLN A 540 -49.90 -32.51 -6.92
N ASN A 541 -48.77 -32.01 -7.42
CA ASN A 541 -47.47 -32.22 -6.74
C ASN A 541 -46.60 -30.93 -6.74
N ILE A 542 -46.60 -30.22 -5.62
CA ILE A 542 -45.63 -29.16 -5.37
C ILE A 542 -44.29 -29.83 -5.07
N SER A 543 -43.32 -29.68 -5.97
CA SER A 543 -41.98 -30.19 -5.73
C SER A 543 -41.13 -29.16 -4.97
N ILE A 544 -40.29 -29.63 -4.05
CA ILE A 544 -39.33 -28.78 -3.32
C ILE A 544 -38.03 -28.76 -4.11
N ASN A 545 -37.58 -27.58 -4.43
CA ASN A 545 -36.25 -27.33 -5.03
C ASN A 545 -35.23 -27.10 -3.93
N TYR A 546 -34.11 -27.81 -3.99
CA TYR A 546 -32.98 -27.68 -3.05
C TYR A 546 -31.79 -26.98 -3.71
N ILE A 547 -31.44 -25.81 -3.22
CA ILE A 547 -30.27 -25.05 -3.68
C ILE A 547 -29.14 -25.26 -2.67
N SER A 548 -28.03 -25.87 -3.10
CA SER A 548 -26.84 -26.03 -2.26
C SER A 548 -26.25 -24.68 -1.89
N LEU A 549 -26.05 -24.45 -0.60
CA LEU A 549 -25.52 -23.23 -0.05
C LEU A 549 -24.02 -23.36 0.25
N GLN A 550 -23.25 -22.35 -0.14
CA GLN A 550 -21.86 -22.22 0.25
C GLN A 550 -21.74 -21.27 1.44
N GLY A 551 -20.90 -21.63 2.43
CA GLY A 551 -20.67 -20.80 3.60
C GLY A 551 -19.66 -19.68 3.32
N ILE A 552 -19.99 -18.48 3.79
CA ILE A 552 -19.13 -17.30 3.75
C ILE A 552 -19.00 -16.74 5.16
N SER A 553 -17.79 -16.30 5.53
CA SER A 553 -17.52 -15.72 6.85
C SER A 553 -18.23 -14.37 7.03
N SER A 554 -18.65 -14.07 8.26
CA SER A 554 -19.21 -12.78 8.65
C SER A 554 -18.28 -11.57 8.43
N GLN A 555 -16.96 -11.80 8.27
CA GLN A 555 -16.01 -10.73 7.92
C GLN A 555 -16.03 -10.35 6.44
N ALA A 556 -16.58 -11.19 5.57
CA ALA A 556 -16.54 -11.02 4.13
C ALA A 556 -17.27 -9.75 3.66
N THR A 557 -16.99 -9.38 2.42
CA THR A 557 -17.68 -8.30 1.72
C THR A 557 -18.68 -8.86 0.71
N LEU A 558 -19.53 -8.00 0.16
CA LEU A 558 -20.42 -8.38 -0.94
C LEU A 558 -19.67 -8.83 -2.19
N ALA A 559 -18.41 -8.42 -2.36
CA ALA A 559 -17.58 -8.87 -3.46
C ALA A 559 -17.24 -10.37 -3.35
N ASP A 560 -17.03 -10.85 -2.13
CA ASP A 560 -16.76 -12.28 -1.89
C ASP A 560 -18.00 -13.12 -2.21
N VAL A 561 -19.20 -12.66 -1.84
CA VAL A 561 -20.48 -13.29 -2.22
C VAL A 561 -20.69 -13.27 -3.73
N PHE A 562 -20.41 -12.11 -4.35
CA PHE A 562 -20.50 -11.96 -5.80
C PHE A 562 -19.57 -12.94 -6.53
N ASP A 563 -18.33 -13.12 -6.05
CA ASP A 563 -17.37 -14.05 -6.66
C ASP A 563 -17.85 -15.51 -6.62
N VAL A 564 -18.59 -15.91 -5.58
CA VAL A 564 -19.19 -17.25 -5.46
C VAL A 564 -20.39 -17.44 -6.40
N LEU A 565 -21.24 -16.42 -6.54
CA LEU A 565 -22.53 -16.53 -7.25
C LEU A 565 -22.48 -16.06 -8.72
N LYS A 566 -21.45 -15.31 -9.15
CA LYS A 566 -21.39 -14.64 -10.47
C LYS A 566 -21.50 -15.58 -11.67
N ASP A 567 -20.95 -16.79 -11.56
CA ASP A 567 -20.92 -17.74 -12.67
C ASP A 567 -22.31 -18.35 -12.93
N LYS A 568 -23.04 -18.65 -11.86
CA LYS A 568 -24.41 -19.20 -11.92
C LYS A 568 -25.46 -18.12 -12.10
N ARG A 569 -25.21 -16.90 -11.66
CA ARG A 569 -26.14 -15.75 -11.61
C ARG A 569 -27.47 -16.09 -10.93
N SER A 570 -27.43 -17.00 -9.98
CA SER A 570 -28.56 -17.50 -9.21
C SER A 570 -28.07 -18.16 -7.92
N GLY A 571 -28.98 -18.46 -7.00
CA GLY A 571 -28.68 -19.15 -5.76
C GLY A 571 -28.43 -18.21 -4.60
N ALA A 572 -27.92 -18.79 -3.51
CA ALA A 572 -27.69 -18.10 -2.24
C ALA A 572 -26.43 -18.65 -1.55
N VAL A 573 -25.97 -17.89 -0.55
CA VAL A 573 -24.89 -18.28 0.38
C VAL A 573 -25.39 -18.10 1.80
N TYR A 574 -24.93 -18.94 2.74
CA TYR A 574 -25.15 -18.69 4.16
C TYR A 574 -23.94 -18.00 4.78
N ILE A 575 -24.18 -17.14 5.76
CA ILE A 575 -23.15 -16.39 6.46
C ILE A 575 -23.01 -16.97 7.86
N TYR A 576 -21.80 -17.43 8.17
CA TYR A 576 -21.49 -18.03 9.47
C TYR A 576 -20.65 -17.11 10.33
N ASN A 577 -20.78 -17.26 11.65
CA ASN A 577 -19.96 -16.54 12.62
C ASN A 577 -18.51 -17.08 12.55
N LEU A 578 -17.52 -16.18 12.42
CA LEU A 578 -16.11 -16.59 12.37
C LEU A 578 -15.63 -17.30 13.65
N LEU A 579 -16.20 -16.94 14.80
CA LEU A 579 -15.82 -17.52 16.10
C LEU A 579 -16.50 -18.88 16.33
N ASP A 580 -17.69 -19.09 15.75
CA ASP A 580 -18.43 -20.33 15.81
C ASP A 580 -18.98 -20.67 14.41
N ASN A 581 -18.27 -21.51 13.69
CA ASN A 581 -18.62 -21.88 12.31
C ASN A 581 -19.96 -22.63 12.20
N GLN A 582 -20.53 -23.10 13.31
CA GLN A 582 -21.85 -23.76 13.33
C GLN A 582 -22.98 -22.75 13.46
N GLN A 583 -22.70 -21.54 13.95
CA GLN A 583 -23.70 -20.49 14.07
C GLN A 583 -23.90 -19.78 12.73
N ILE A 584 -25.04 -20.01 12.10
CA ILE A 584 -25.47 -19.23 10.93
C ILE A 584 -26.03 -17.90 11.42
N MET A 585 -25.54 -16.80 10.83
CA MET A 585 -25.96 -15.43 11.16
C MET A 585 -26.98 -14.88 10.17
N GLY A 586 -26.98 -15.38 8.94
CA GLY A 586 -27.87 -14.89 7.89
C GLY A 586 -27.67 -15.62 6.57
N ILE A 587 -28.47 -15.23 5.61
CA ILE A 587 -28.44 -15.70 4.22
C ILE A 587 -28.36 -14.51 3.27
N MET A 588 -27.74 -14.71 2.12
CA MET A 588 -27.72 -13.72 1.06
C MET A 588 -27.97 -14.36 -0.30
N ARG A 589 -28.90 -13.79 -1.07
CA ARG A 589 -29.32 -14.27 -2.38
C ARG A 589 -28.69 -13.45 -3.50
N TRP A 590 -28.55 -14.04 -4.68
CA TRP A 590 -28.08 -13.35 -5.87
C TRP A 590 -28.89 -12.08 -6.21
N ASP A 591 -30.20 -12.11 -6.05
CA ASP A 591 -31.08 -10.97 -6.35
C ASP A 591 -30.79 -9.74 -5.49
N GLN A 592 -30.41 -9.91 -4.24
CA GLN A 592 -29.98 -8.83 -3.35
C GLN A 592 -28.71 -8.18 -3.91
N ILE A 593 -27.72 -8.97 -4.33
CA ILE A 593 -26.48 -8.44 -4.93
C ILE A 593 -26.77 -7.70 -6.23
N ARG A 594 -27.63 -8.26 -7.08
CA ARG A 594 -28.06 -7.63 -8.33
C ARG A 594 -28.76 -6.29 -8.07
N HIS A 595 -29.62 -6.23 -7.08
CA HIS A 595 -30.33 -5.02 -6.68
C HIS A 595 -29.37 -3.93 -6.22
N ILE A 596 -28.40 -4.29 -5.37
CA ILE A 596 -27.36 -3.39 -4.86
C ILE A 596 -26.50 -2.84 -6.01
N LEU A 597 -26.09 -3.69 -6.95
CA LEU A 597 -25.35 -3.27 -8.14
C LEU A 597 -26.14 -2.31 -9.01
N THR A 598 -27.45 -2.54 -9.16
CA THR A 598 -28.32 -1.67 -9.98
C THR A 598 -28.52 -0.31 -9.35
N ILE A 599 -28.81 -0.24 -8.05
CA ILE A 599 -29.01 1.01 -7.32
C ILE A 599 -27.71 1.81 -7.23
N ARG A 600 -26.58 1.16 -6.90
CA ARG A 600 -25.29 1.85 -6.73
C ARG A 600 -24.64 2.27 -8.03
N ASN A 601 -24.87 1.58 -9.15
CA ASN A 601 -24.46 2.07 -10.47
C ASN A 601 -25.25 3.31 -10.93
N SER A 602 -26.43 3.56 -10.38
CA SER A 602 -27.17 4.81 -10.62
C SER A 602 -26.67 6.00 -9.77
N LEU A 603 -25.80 5.73 -8.78
CA LEU A 603 -25.20 6.71 -7.85
C LEU A 603 -23.69 6.95 -8.10
N LEU A 604 -23.09 6.21 -9.04
CA LEU A 604 -21.71 6.40 -9.55
C LEU A 604 -21.72 7.25 -10.81
#